data_5966efffbf2d8364a709a6ee5eba205e
#
_entry.id   5966efffbf2d8364a709a6ee5eba205e
#
_cell.length_a   1.000
_cell.length_b   1.000
_cell.length_c   1.000
_cell.angle_alpha   90.00
_cell.angle_beta   90.00
_cell.angle_gamma   90.00
#
_symmetry.space_group_name_H-M   'P 1'
#
loop_
_entity.id
_entity.type
_entity.pdbx_description
1 polymer ?
#
loop_
_entity_poly.entity_id
_entity_poly.type
_entity_poly.pdbx_seq_one_letter_code
_entity_poly.pdbx_strand_id
1 'polypeptide(L)'
;KGKRNFSWRSDQAATLVYTVALDEGDPKNIVPFRDEVFQLQAPFDGAPESLLKTVNRVSRLEWANDNIAIARDRWFNSRNEKIYLFDPSGSGKEAKVIFDRNYQDVYSDPGNFVKNRNEFGSNVIQIQKGNAFLMGRGFTKDGQFPFIEKLDLLTEKKTRIYTSSYKEKKETISDYDPKKNEIITRLESPTLYPNYYRQNLKSGKLNQLTFFENPFKSIQNVHKEVIKYKRDDGIDLSGTLYLPVGYDKASKEKMPMIIWAYPTEFKDKSTAGQNTQNPNEFTYPYYGSMVYWVSKGYVVLDDASFPIVGVGTEEPNDSFRKQLVGNAKAAIDAVDQMGYVDRKKVAVAGHSYGAFMVANLLSHSDLFAAGIAR
;
A
#
# COMPACT_ATOMS: atom_id res chain seq x y z
N LYS A 1 9.75 -17.32 22.61
CA LYS A 1 8.99 -17.38 23.85
C LYS A 1 9.19 -16.07 24.64
N GLY A 2 8.12 -15.51 25.18
CA GLY A 2 8.16 -14.34 26.06
C GLY A 2 7.29 -13.19 25.60
N LYS A 3 7.31 -12.12 26.38
CA LYS A 3 6.57 -10.88 26.14
C LYS A 3 7.26 -10.11 24.99
N ARG A 4 6.47 -9.57 24.07
CA ARG A 4 6.96 -8.79 22.91
C ARG A 4 6.02 -7.64 22.56
N ASN A 5 6.42 -6.78 21.63
CA ASN A 5 5.63 -5.65 21.13
C ASN A 5 5.17 -4.71 22.25
N PHE A 6 6.07 -4.39 23.16
CA PHE A 6 5.78 -3.44 24.23
C PHE A 6 5.45 -2.06 23.66
N SER A 7 4.33 -1.50 24.08
CA SER A 7 3.90 -0.16 23.69
C SER A 7 3.03 0.47 24.79
N TRP A 8 2.92 1.79 24.78
CA TRP A 8 1.97 2.50 25.61
C TRP A 8 0.59 2.57 24.94
N ARG A 9 -0.47 2.45 25.75
CA ARG A 9 -1.81 2.82 25.29
C ARG A 9 -1.82 4.32 25.01
N SER A 10 -2.26 4.69 23.80
CA SER A 10 -2.30 6.12 23.44
C SER A 10 -3.47 6.89 24.04
N ASP A 11 -4.48 6.19 24.55
CA ASP A 11 -5.67 6.75 25.18
C ASP A 11 -5.58 6.85 26.71
N GLN A 12 -4.48 6.37 27.31
CA GLN A 12 -4.25 6.31 28.74
C GLN A 12 -2.93 7.01 29.12
N ALA A 13 -2.87 7.57 30.34
CA ALA A 13 -1.69 8.28 30.83
C ALA A 13 -0.47 7.36 31.02
N ALA A 14 -0.69 6.16 31.58
CA ALA A 14 0.40 5.25 31.98
C ALA A 14 -0.07 3.78 32.03
N THR A 15 -0.42 3.23 30.86
CA THR A 15 -0.78 1.81 30.74
C THR A 15 0.10 1.16 29.67
N LEU A 16 0.88 0.16 30.08
CA LEU A 16 1.75 -0.63 29.22
C LEU A 16 0.96 -1.77 28.58
N VAL A 17 1.23 -2.04 27.30
CA VAL A 17 0.64 -3.17 26.57
C VAL A 17 1.75 -4.03 25.99
N TYR A 18 1.54 -5.34 25.96
CA TYR A 18 2.45 -6.28 25.31
C TYR A 18 1.68 -7.51 24.80
N THR A 19 2.34 -8.28 23.95
CA THR A 19 1.79 -9.49 23.32
C THR A 19 2.58 -10.72 23.75
N VAL A 20 1.88 -11.83 23.97
CA VAL A 20 2.47 -13.16 24.25
C VAL A 20 2.06 -14.12 23.13
N ALA A 21 3.02 -14.89 22.62
CA ALA A 21 2.73 -15.93 21.64
C ALA A 21 2.16 -17.18 22.30
N LEU A 22 0.99 -17.64 21.85
CA LEU A 22 0.31 -18.83 22.37
C LEU A 22 0.74 -20.13 21.66
N ASP A 23 1.40 -20.01 20.50
CA ASP A 23 1.99 -21.12 19.74
C ASP A 23 3.48 -21.33 20.06
N GLU A 24 3.92 -20.90 21.23
CA GLU A 24 5.33 -20.93 21.67
C GLU A 24 6.30 -20.16 20.77
N GLY A 25 5.78 -19.33 19.84
CA GLY A 25 6.55 -18.59 18.86
C GLY A 25 6.96 -19.43 17.64
N ASP A 26 6.51 -20.67 17.55
CA ASP A 26 6.72 -21.53 16.38
C ASP A 26 5.48 -21.49 15.45
N PRO A 27 5.63 -20.95 14.21
CA PRO A 27 4.51 -20.88 13.26
C PRO A 27 3.99 -22.25 12.82
N LYS A 28 4.75 -23.34 13.03
CA LYS A 28 4.34 -24.72 12.69
C LYS A 28 3.33 -25.28 13.70
N ASN A 29 3.28 -24.74 14.91
CA ASN A 29 2.30 -25.17 15.88
C ASN A 29 0.89 -24.74 15.46
N ILE A 30 -0.03 -25.69 15.44
CA ILE A 30 -1.44 -25.46 15.10
C ILE A 30 -2.17 -25.16 16.41
N VAL A 31 -2.64 -23.92 16.54
CA VAL A 31 -3.35 -23.43 17.72
C VAL A 31 -4.56 -22.58 17.29
N PRO A 32 -5.64 -22.51 18.09
CA PRO A 32 -6.81 -21.71 17.74
C PRO A 32 -6.52 -20.20 17.75
N PHE A 33 -5.62 -19.75 18.64
CA PHE A 33 -5.17 -18.37 18.75
C PHE A 33 -3.65 -18.34 18.83
N ARG A 34 -3.02 -17.45 18.09
CA ARG A 34 -1.57 -17.34 18.03
C ARG A 34 -0.99 -16.30 18.98
N ASP A 35 -1.76 -15.29 19.30
CA ASP A 35 -1.34 -14.20 20.18
C ASP A 35 -2.39 -13.87 21.21
N GLU A 36 -1.93 -13.43 22.39
CA GLU A 36 -2.72 -12.81 23.43
C GLU A 36 -2.13 -11.47 23.81
N VAL A 37 -2.98 -10.46 23.89
CA VAL A 37 -2.61 -9.09 24.25
C VAL A 37 -2.94 -8.85 25.70
N PHE A 38 -1.98 -8.30 26.43
CA PHE A 38 -2.09 -7.97 27.85
C PHE A 38 -1.87 -6.48 28.08
N GLN A 39 -2.52 -5.94 29.10
CA GLN A 39 -2.21 -4.61 29.64
C GLN A 39 -1.72 -4.69 31.09
N LEU A 40 -0.97 -3.67 31.49
CA LEU A 40 -0.45 -3.48 32.84
C LEU A 40 -0.48 -1.99 33.16
N GLN A 41 -1.28 -1.62 34.16
CA GLN A 41 -1.42 -0.23 34.60
C GLN A 41 -0.32 0.16 35.58
N ALA A 42 0.01 1.43 35.64
CA ALA A 42 0.88 1.96 36.67
C ALA A 42 0.29 1.68 38.09
N PRO A 43 1.13 1.36 39.10
CA PRO A 43 2.59 1.38 39.15
C PRO A 43 3.31 0.14 38.60
N PHE A 44 2.64 -0.75 37.84
CA PHE A 44 3.17 -1.92 37.12
C PHE A 44 3.54 -3.13 38.04
N ASP A 45 3.07 -3.14 39.24
CA ASP A 45 3.27 -4.20 40.26
C ASP A 45 2.07 -5.17 40.36
N GLY A 46 0.98 -4.87 39.67
CA GLY A 46 -0.21 -5.69 39.58
C GLY A 46 -0.09 -6.88 38.61
N ALA A 47 -1.11 -7.74 38.62
CA ALA A 47 -1.24 -8.80 37.63
C ALA A 47 -1.61 -8.21 36.28
N PRO A 48 -0.98 -8.67 35.19
CA PRO A 48 -1.37 -8.25 33.83
C PRO A 48 -2.79 -8.72 33.52
N GLU A 49 -3.54 -7.87 32.88
CA GLU A 49 -4.90 -8.14 32.41
C GLU A 49 -4.92 -8.54 30.93
N SER A 50 -5.58 -9.66 30.61
CA SER A 50 -5.79 -10.11 29.23
C SER A 50 -6.87 -9.27 28.55
N LEU A 51 -6.57 -8.71 27.38
CA LEU A 51 -7.49 -7.88 26.60
C LEU A 51 -8.19 -8.65 25.47
N LEU A 52 -7.43 -9.41 24.70
CA LEU A 52 -7.98 -10.23 23.61
C LEU A 52 -6.97 -11.29 23.15
N LYS A 53 -7.52 -12.33 22.51
CA LYS A 53 -6.74 -13.32 21.75
C LYS A 53 -7.00 -13.15 20.25
N THR A 54 -5.96 -13.30 19.44
CA THR A 54 -6.07 -13.17 17.97
C THR A 54 -5.71 -14.48 17.28
N VAL A 55 -6.43 -14.77 16.19
CA VAL A 55 -6.21 -15.98 15.37
C VAL A 55 -4.83 -15.96 14.71
N ASN A 56 -4.40 -14.79 14.23
CA ASN A 56 -3.11 -14.55 13.61
C ASN A 56 -2.18 -13.77 14.57
N ARG A 57 -1.01 -13.34 14.07
CA ARG A 57 -0.08 -12.48 14.82
C ARG A 57 -0.58 -11.04 14.87
N VAL A 58 -0.65 -10.47 16.06
CA VAL A 58 -0.96 -9.05 16.26
C VAL A 58 0.07 -8.21 15.49
N SER A 59 -0.42 -7.38 14.56
CA SER A 59 0.37 -6.47 13.75
C SER A 59 0.22 -5.01 14.18
N ARG A 60 -0.95 -4.64 14.73
CA ARG A 60 -1.22 -3.28 15.19
C ARG A 60 -2.33 -3.25 16.23
N LEU A 61 -2.17 -2.35 17.23
CA LEU A 61 -3.21 -1.93 18.15
C LEU A 61 -3.50 -0.45 17.96
N GLU A 62 -4.77 -0.06 17.99
CA GLU A 62 -5.23 1.32 17.77
C GLU A 62 -6.32 1.63 18.79
N TRP A 63 -6.09 2.63 19.61
CA TRP A 63 -6.93 2.99 20.74
C TRP A 63 -7.88 4.13 20.39
N ALA A 64 -9.07 4.10 20.92
CA ALA A 64 -10.03 5.20 20.85
C ALA A 64 -10.31 5.81 22.22
N ASN A 65 -10.73 4.97 23.17
CA ASN A 65 -11.04 5.34 24.55
C ASN A 65 -11.11 4.07 25.43
N ASP A 66 -11.51 4.22 26.70
CA ASP A 66 -11.57 3.14 27.70
C ASP A 66 -12.38 1.92 27.28
N ASN A 67 -13.32 2.04 26.33
CA ASN A 67 -14.26 0.96 25.96
C ASN A 67 -14.13 0.55 24.49
N ILE A 68 -13.31 1.23 23.70
CA ILE A 68 -13.22 1.00 22.25
C ILE A 68 -11.75 1.00 21.82
N ALA A 69 -11.32 -0.12 21.28
CA ALA A 69 -10.05 -0.25 20.62
C ALA A 69 -10.14 -1.19 19.40
N ILE A 70 -9.17 -1.10 18.53
CA ILE A 70 -9.04 -1.91 17.31
C ILE A 70 -7.73 -2.69 17.39
N ALA A 71 -7.79 -3.98 17.11
CA ALA A 71 -6.61 -4.81 16.87
C ALA A 71 -6.60 -5.27 15.41
N ARG A 72 -5.41 -5.34 14.82
CA ARG A 72 -5.19 -5.98 13.53
C ARG A 72 -4.24 -7.14 13.73
N ASP A 73 -4.56 -8.27 13.16
CA ASP A 73 -3.67 -9.40 13.08
C ASP A 73 -3.37 -9.77 11.62
N ARG A 74 -2.26 -10.47 11.38
CA ARG A 74 -1.90 -10.96 10.05
C ARG A 74 -1.24 -12.32 10.11
N TRP A 75 -1.50 -13.13 9.09
CA TRP A 75 -0.79 -14.37 8.87
C TRP A 75 -0.09 -14.39 7.52
N PHE A 76 1.23 -14.52 7.57
CA PHE A 76 2.06 -14.41 6.37
C PHE A 76 1.73 -15.51 5.34
N ASN A 77 1.57 -16.77 5.77
CA ASN A 77 1.40 -17.89 4.84
C ASN A 77 0.09 -17.82 4.03
N SER A 78 -1.00 -17.35 4.65
CA SER A 78 -2.32 -17.22 3.97
C SER A 78 -2.60 -15.80 3.47
N ARG A 79 -1.77 -14.84 3.83
CA ARG A 79 -2.01 -13.40 3.60
C ARG A 79 -3.31 -12.91 4.26
N ASN A 80 -3.86 -13.66 5.20
CA ASN A 80 -5.06 -13.26 5.93
C ASN A 80 -4.79 -12.11 6.92
N GLU A 81 -5.72 -11.18 7.00
CA GLU A 81 -5.81 -10.11 8.00
C GLU A 81 -7.20 -10.12 8.61
N LYS A 82 -7.26 -10.09 9.95
CA LYS A 82 -8.50 -9.79 10.68
C LYS A 82 -8.35 -8.47 11.41
N ILE A 83 -9.44 -7.70 11.44
CA ILE A 83 -9.53 -6.46 12.18
C ILE A 83 -10.62 -6.67 13.23
N TYR A 84 -10.23 -6.51 14.49
CA TYR A 84 -11.09 -6.74 15.66
C TYR A 84 -11.50 -5.42 16.29
N LEU A 85 -12.77 -5.29 16.63
CA LEU A 85 -13.27 -4.30 17.58
C LEU A 85 -13.33 -4.96 18.95
N PHE A 86 -12.71 -4.38 19.96
CA PHE A 86 -12.71 -4.93 21.33
C PHE A 86 -12.85 -3.84 22.40
N ASP A 87 -13.29 -4.26 23.57
CA ASP A 87 -13.43 -3.41 24.76
C ASP A 87 -12.22 -3.59 25.67
N PRO A 88 -11.33 -2.59 25.77
CA PRO A 88 -10.12 -2.67 26.59
C PRO A 88 -10.35 -2.40 28.09
N SER A 89 -11.59 -2.23 28.56
CA SER A 89 -11.90 -1.95 29.96
C SER A 89 -11.85 -3.16 30.87
N GLY A 90 -11.53 -4.36 30.36
CA GLY A 90 -11.59 -5.61 31.12
C GLY A 90 -13.01 -6.11 31.39
N SER A 91 -13.99 -5.59 30.61
CA SER A 91 -15.41 -5.95 30.80
C SER A 91 -15.75 -7.42 30.48
N GLY A 92 -14.78 -8.20 29.97
CA GLY A 92 -14.99 -9.59 29.53
C GLY A 92 -15.82 -9.73 28.23
N LYS A 93 -16.15 -8.63 27.58
CA LYS A 93 -16.85 -8.67 26.29
C LYS A 93 -15.96 -9.29 25.22
N GLU A 94 -16.52 -10.22 24.45
CA GLU A 94 -15.83 -10.86 23.35
C GLU A 94 -15.50 -9.86 22.24
N ALA A 95 -14.28 -9.95 21.69
CA ALA A 95 -13.85 -9.13 20.57
C ALA A 95 -14.58 -9.55 19.28
N LYS A 96 -15.05 -8.58 18.51
CA LYS A 96 -15.74 -8.81 17.23
C LYS A 96 -14.79 -8.65 16.05
N VAL A 97 -14.80 -9.59 15.11
CA VAL A 97 -14.11 -9.44 13.81
C VAL A 97 -15.00 -8.58 12.90
N ILE A 98 -14.55 -7.35 12.60
CA ILE A 98 -15.26 -6.40 11.72
C ILE A 98 -14.78 -6.44 10.26
N PHE A 99 -13.58 -6.98 10.01
CA PHE A 99 -13.05 -7.28 8.69
C PHE A 99 -12.23 -8.55 8.73
N ASP A 100 -12.42 -9.41 7.73
CA ASP A 100 -11.65 -10.62 7.48
C ASP A 100 -11.32 -10.68 5.99
N ARG A 101 -10.03 -10.55 5.61
CA ARG A 101 -9.63 -10.36 4.23
C ARG A 101 -8.21 -10.85 3.93
N ASN A 102 -7.89 -10.96 2.65
CA ASN A 102 -6.50 -11.02 2.20
C ASN A 102 -5.90 -9.60 2.25
N TYR A 103 -4.84 -9.34 3.03
CA TYR A 103 -4.25 -8.00 3.14
C TYR A 103 -3.53 -7.54 1.87
N GLN A 104 -3.24 -8.45 0.93
CA GLN A 104 -2.69 -8.10 -0.38
C GLN A 104 -3.77 -7.70 -1.39
N ASP A 105 -5.05 -7.96 -1.10
CA ASP A 105 -6.16 -7.50 -1.92
C ASP A 105 -6.38 -5.99 -1.71
N VAL A 106 -5.75 -5.19 -2.57
CA VAL A 106 -5.84 -3.71 -2.48
C VAL A 106 -7.22 -3.17 -2.89
N TYR A 107 -8.02 -3.97 -3.61
CA TYR A 107 -9.36 -3.56 -4.02
C TYR A 107 -10.40 -3.70 -2.91
N SER A 108 -10.16 -4.58 -1.93
CA SER A 108 -11.00 -4.73 -0.73
C SER A 108 -10.45 -3.97 0.50
N ASP A 109 -9.43 -3.13 0.34
CA ASP A 109 -8.82 -2.38 1.46
C ASP A 109 -9.84 -1.40 2.07
N PRO A 110 -10.26 -1.60 3.35
CA PRO A 110 -11.22 -0.72 4.01
C PRO A 110 -10.62 0.64 4.37
N GLY A 111 -9.32 0.81 4.24
CA GLY A 111 -8.60 2.01 4.63
C GLY A 111 -8.15 2.03 6.09
N ASN A 112 -7.77 3.22 6.53
CA ASN A 112 -7.29 3.49 7.89
C ASN A 112 -8.33 4.27 8.68
N PHE A 113 -8.41 3.99 9.99
CA PHE A 113 -9.26 4.77 10.87
C PHE A 113 -8.78 6.22 10.97
N VAL A 114 -9.73 7.14 10.90
CA VAL A 114 -9.50 8.57 11.17
C VAL A 114 -9.13 8.75 12.63
N LYS A 115 -8.09 9.54 12.89
CA LYS A 115 -7.57 9.79 14.23
C LYS A 115 -7.55 11.27 14.55
N ASN A 116 -7.63 11.57 15.83
CA ASN A 116 -7.39 12.91 16.36
C ASN A 116 -6.41 12.84 17.53
N ARG A 117 -5.83 13.98 17.87
CA ARG A 117 -5.00 14.09 19.08
C ARG A 117 -5.89 14.21 20.31
N ASN A 118 -5.55 13.44 21.36
CA ASN A 118 -6.16 13.51 22.67
C ASN A 118 -5.40 14.50 23.60
N GLU A 119 -5.81 14.57 24.85
CA GLU A 119 -5.20 15.40 25.89
C GLU A 119 -3.73 15.06 26.20
N PHE A 120 -3.32 13.80 25.94
CA PHE A 120 -1.92 13.35 26.09
C PHE A 120 -1.06 13.66 24.85
N GLY A 121 -1.60 14.34 23.82
CA GLY A 121 -0.93 14.62 22.58
C GLY A 121 -0.75 13.39 21.66
N SER A 122 -1.37 12.27 22.00
CA SER A 122 -1.33 11.01 21.25
C SER A 122 -2.46 10.90 20.24
N ASN A 123 -2.21 10.17 19.14
CA ASN A 123 -3.23 9.90 18.14
C ASN A 123 -4.13 8.74 18.58
N VAL A 124 -5.43 9.00 18.70
CA VAL A 124 -6.48 8.03 19.01
C VAL A 124 -7.54 7.99 17.91
N ILE A 125 -8.21 6.86 17.73
CA ILE A 125 -9.31 6.74 16.76
C ILE A 125 -10.43 7.70 17.15
N GLN A 126 -10.88 8.48 16.20
CA GLN A 126 -11.95 9.44 16.41
C GLN A 126 -13.31 8.74 16.38
N ILE A 127 -14.02 8.80 17.51
CA ILE A 127 -15.38 8.28 17.63
C ILE A 127 -16.37 9.45 17.72
N GLN A 128 -17.43 9.40 16.91
CA GLN A 128 -18.51 10.38 16.96
C GLN A 128 -19.86 9.68 16.95
N LYS A 129 -20.64 9.82 18.03
CA LYS A 129 -21.99 9.25 18.17
C LYS A 129 -22.00 7.74 17.84
N GLY A 130 -21.05 6.97 18.39
CA GLY A 130 -20.93 5.51 18.15
C GLY A 130 -20.38 5.09 16.80
N ASN A 131 -19.90 6.05 15.99
CA ASN A 131 -19.32 5.77 14.67
C ASN A 131 -17.82 6.04 14.66
N ALA A 132 -17.06 5.18 13.99
CA ALA A 132 -15.71 5.43 13.52
C ALA A 132 -15.75 5.82 12.03
N PHE A 133 -14.65 6.36 11.53
CA PHE A 133 -14.52 6.77 10.13
C PHE A 133 -13.26 6.15 9.54
N LEU A 134 -13.36 5.74 8.26
CA LEU A 134 -12.27 5.13 7.51
C LEU A 134 -11.93 6.00 6.30
N MET A 135 -10.64 6.20 6.06
CA MET A 135 -10.11 6.81 4.84
C MET A 135 -9.43 5.74 4.01
N GLY A 136 -9.97 5.45 2.83
CA GLY A 136 -9.46 4.44 1.92
C GLY A 136 -8.83 5.04 0.67
N ARG A 137 -7.81 4.35 0.14
CA ARG A 137 -7.18 4.72 -1.13
C ARG A 137 -8.06 4.46 -2.35
N GLY A 138 -9.03 3.54 -2.23
CA GLY A 138 -10.07 3.30 -3.21
C GLY A 138 -9.57 2.74 -4.54
N PHE A 139 -8.56 1.87 -4.53
CA PHE A 139 -8.16 1.16 -5.73
C PHE A 139 -9.24 0.19 -6.18
N THR A 140 -9.46 0.13 -7.50
CA THR A 140 -10.37 -0.77 -8.18
C THR A 140 -9.75 -1.17 -9.53
N LYS A 141 -10.37 -2.12 -10.23
CA LYS A 141 -9.96 -2.46 -11.61
C LYS A 141 -10.10 -1.28 -12.59
N ASP A 142 -11.00 -0.31 -12.29
CA ASP A 142 -11.31 0.82 -13.14
C ASP A 142 -10.48 2.07 -12.80
N GLY A 143 -9.71 2.05 -11.69
CA GLY A 143 -8.87 3.16 -11.27
C GLY A 143 -8.83 3.35 -9.76
N GLN A 144 -8.41 4.54 -9.34
CA GLN A 144 -8.27 4.92 -7.94
C GLN A 144 -9.31 5.98 -7.57
N PHE A 145 -10.17 5.68 -6.60
CA PHE A 145 -11.25 6.54 -6.10
C PHE A 145 -11.20 6.63 -4.58
N PRO A 146 -10.31 7.46 -4.01
CA PRO A 146 -10.20 7.66 -2.56
C PRO A 146 -11.55 7.98 -1.93
N PHE A 147 -11.74 7.49 -0.71
CA PHE A 147 -13.05 7.59 -0.07
C PHE A 147 -12.99 7.84 1.44
N ILE A 148 -14.09 8.35 1.97
CA ILE A 148 -14.44 8.35 3.40
C ILE A 148 -15.64 7.46 3.62
N GLU A 149 -15.53 6.56 4.59
CA GLU A 149 -16.61 5.67 4.99
C GLU A 149 -16.87 5.79 6.51
N LYS A 150 -18.13 5.89 6.87
CA LYS A 150 -18.59 5.85 8.26
C LYS A 150 -18.92 4.39 8.62
N LEU A 151 -18.39 3.93 9.74
CA LEU A 151 -18.65 2.62 10.32
C LEU A 151 -19.40 2.80 11.65
N ASP A 152 -20.64 2.34 11.73
CA ASP A 152 -21.39 2.21 12.99
C ASP A 152 -20.82 1.03 13.78
N LEU A 153 -20.28 1.30 14.97
CA LEU A 153 -19.58 0.27 15.76
C LEU A 153 -20.52 -0.74 16.45
N LEU A 154 -21.81 -0.44 16.56
CA LEU A 154 -22.79 -1.34 17.12
C LEU A 154 -23.34 -2.30 16.06
N THR A 155 -23.76 -1.77 14.92
CA THR A 155 -24.43 -2.51 13.85
C THR A 155 -23.50 -2.97 12.73
N GLU A 156 -22.24 -2.51 12.74
CA GLU A 156 -21.21 -2.73 11.71
C GLU A 156 -21.62 -2.19 10.33
N LYS A 157 -22.69 -1.41 10.26
CA LYS A 157 -23.18 -0.82 9.02
C LYS A 157 -22.16 0.21 8.51
N LYS A 158 -21.80 0.04 7.25
CA LYS A 158 -20.91 0.97 6.52
C LYS A 158 -21.74 1.92 5.66
N THR A 159 -21.36 3.19 5.65
CA THR A 159 -22.03 4.21 4.82
C THR A 159 -20.95 5.07 4.17
N ARG A 160 -20.91 5.08 2.84
CA ARG A 160 -20.00 5.90 2.06
C ARG A 160 -20.42 7.37 2.19
N ILE A 161 -19.50 8.22 2.72
CA ILE A 161 -19.71 9.67 2.90
C ILE A 161 -19.16 10.43 1.70
N TYR A 162 -18.00 10.01 1.20
CA TYR A 162 -17.32 10.65 0.09
C TYR A 162 -16.64 9.61 -0.78
N THR A 163 -16.63 9.85 -2.08
CA THR A 163 -15.79 9.15 -3.06
C THR A 163 -15.26 10.18 -4.03
N SER A 164 -13.95 10.15 -4.28
CA SER A 164 -13.32 11.01 -5.28
C SER A 164 -13.95 10.82 -6.66
N SER A 165 -14.22 11.90 -7.34
CA SER A 165 -14.76 11.91 -8.71
C SER A 165 -13.82 12.52 -9.75
N TYR A 166 -12.59 12.84 -9.35
CA TYR A 166 -11.59 13.40 -10.26
C TYR A 166 -11.18 12.39 -11.33
N LYS A 167 -11.26 12.80 -12.61
CA LYS A 167 -10.82 11.99 -13.75
C LYS A 167 -9.43 12.38 -14.23
N GLU A 168 -9.13 13.69 -14.20
CA GLU A 168 -7.87 14.26 -14.74
C GLU A 168 -6.87 14.60 -13.63
N LYS A 169 -7.15 14.20 -12.40
CA LYS A 169 -6.28 14.44 -11.23
C LYS A 169 -6.24 13.20 -10.36
N LYS A 170 -5.10 13.00 -9.71
CA LYS A 170 -5.01 12.09 -8.57
C LYS A 170 -5.34 12.87 -7.30
N GLU A 171 -6.25 12.33 -6.52
CA GLU A 171 -6.57 12.80 -5.18
C GLU A 171 -5.96 11.88 -4.13
N THR A 172 -5.45 12.44 -3.05
CA THR A 172 -5.04 11.71 -1.85
C THR A 172 -5.66 12.40 -0.64
N ILE A 173 -6.60 11.74 0.03
CA ILE A 173 -7.20 12.27 1.26
C ILE A 173 -6.17 12.10 2.38
N SER A 174 -5.78 13.20 3.01
CA SER A 174 -4.77 13.24 4.07
C SER A 174 -5.38 13.29 5.46
N ASP A 175 -6.59 13.88 5.58
CA ASP A 175 -7.29 14.00 6.85
C ASP A 175 -8.80 14.20 6.63
N TYR A 176 -9.61 13.85 7.64
CA TYR A 176 -11.04 14.10 7.66
C TYR A 176 -11.49 14.58 9.04
N ASP A 177 -12.15 15.71 9.11
CA ASP A 177 -12.83 16.24 10.30
C ASP A 177 -14.34 15.94 10.22
N PRO A 178 -14.86 14.92 10.92
CA PRO A 178 -16.28 14.59 10.86
C PRO A 178 -17.18 15.62 11.54
N LYS A 179 -16.65 16.50 12.43
CA LYS A 179 -17.43 17.55 13.07
C LYS A 179 -17.74 18.68 12.10
N LYS A 180 -16.76 19.05 11.26
CA LYS A 180 -16.89 20.09 10.23
C LYS A 180 -17.35 19.54 8.90
N ASN A 181 -17.30 18.21 8.73
CA ASN A 181 -17.50 17.52 7.46
C ASN A 181 -16.56 18.04 6.37
N GLU A 182 -15.29 18.12 6.70
CA GLU A 182 -14.22 18.65 5.85
C GLU A 182 -13.09 17.63 5.69
N ILE A 183 -12.53 17.57 4.49
CA ILE A 183 -11.31 16.82 4.20
C ILE A 183 -10.15 17.77 3.93
N ILE A 184 -8.94 17.32 4.30
CA ILE A 184 -7.70 17.83 3.73
C ILE A 184 -7.28 16.86 2.65
N THR A 185 -7.15 17.35 1.44
CA THR A 185 -6.80 16.54 0.29
C THR A 185 -5.63 17.13 -0.47
N ARG A 186 -4.78 16.25 -1.03
CA ARG A 186 -3.72 16.61 -1.97
C ARG A 186 -4.20 16.28 -3.38
N LEU A 187 -4.15 17.28 -4.25
CA LEU A 187 -4.47 17.16 -5.66
C LEU A 187 -3.20 17.31 -6.51
N GLU A 188 -3.07 16.46 -7.50
CA GLU A 188 -1.94 16.45 -8.43
C GLU A 188 -2.37 15.95 -9.81
N SER A 189 -1.57 16.26 -10.82
CA SER A 189 -1.64 15.64 -12.15
C SER A 189 -0.24 15.62 -12.78
N PRO A 190 -0.03 15.02 -13.95
CA PRO A 190 1.29 15.07 -14.61
C PRO A 190 1.82 16.50 -14.82
N THR A 191 0.93 17.50 -14.92
CA THR A 191 1.28 18.91 -15.11
C THR A 191 1.00 19.80 -13.90
N LEU A 192 0.22 19.31 -12.92
CA LEU A 192 -0.10 20.04 -11.69
C LEU A 192 0.74 19.51 -10.53
N TYR A 193 1.68 20.33 -10.04
CA TYR A 193 2.49 19.97 -8.87
C TYR A 193 1.60 19.74 -7.64
N PRO A 194 1.89 18.71 -6.81
CA PRO A 194 1.06 18.36 -5.65
C PRO A 194 0.89 19.54 -4.68
N ASN A 195 -0.36 19.92 -4.43
CA ASN A 195 -0.72 20.94 -3.46
C ASN A 195 -1.88 20.46 -2.59
N TYR A 196 -1.99 21.03 -1.39
CA TYR A 196 -3.02 20.68 -0.42
C TYR A 196 -4.19 21.63 -0.48
N TYR A 197 -5.38 21.08 -0.27
CA TYR A 197 -6.65 21.78 -0.31
C TYR A 197 -7.51 21.35 0.87
N ARG A 198 -8.35 22.26 1.35
CA ARG A 198 -9.45 21.97 2.28
C ARG A 198 -10.75 21.95 1.48
N GLN A 199 -11.49 20.87 1.58
CA GLN A 199 -12.79 20.73 0.94
C GLN A 199 -13.88 20.49 1.97
N ASN A 200 -14.95 21.29 1.94
CA ASN A 200 -16.15 21.03 2.71
C ASN A 200 -17.06 20.10 1.91
N LEU A 201 -17.35 18.92 2.44
CA LEU A 201 -18.08 17.86 1.71
C LEU A 201 -19.57 18.17 1.50
N LYS A 202 -20.15 19.08 2.31
CA LYS A 202 -21.55 19.48 2.16
C LYS A 202 -21.75 20.52 1.07
N SER A 203 -20.89 21.53 1.04
CA SER A 203 -21.00 22.66 0.07
C SER A 203 -20.18 22.41 -1.20
N GLY A 204 -19.25 21.45 -1.19
CA GLY A 204 -18.29 21.24 -2.26
C GLY A 204 -17.19 22.32 -2.35
N LYS A 205 -17.20 23.32 -1.46
CA LYS A 205 -16.24 24.43 -1.50
C LYS A 205 -14.83 23.90 -1.28
N LEU A 206 -13.95 24.19 -2.24
CA LEU A 206 -12.52 23.83 -2.25
C LEU A 206 -11.67 25.09 -2.05
N ASN A 207 -10.81 25.09 -1.03
CA ASN A 207 -9.87 26.17 -0.74
C ASN A 207 -8.44 25.63 -0.77
N GLN A 208 -7.58 26.23 -1.58
CA GLN A 208 -6.16 25.88 -1.64
C GLN A 208 -5.44 26.33 -0.38
N LEU A 209 -4.60 25.46 0.20
CA LEU A 209 -3.83 25.71 1.41
C LEU A 209 -2.35 25.95 1.15
N THR A 210 -1.79 25.30 0.12
CA THR A 210 -0.38 25.42 -0.25
C THR A 210 -0.23 25.82 -1.71
N PHE A 211 0.90 26.48 -2.02
CA PHE A 211 1.18 27.04 -3.35
C PHE A 211 2.60 26.63 -3.78
N PHE A 212 2.90 25.32 -3.67
CA PHE A 212 4.19 24.78 -4.08
C PHE A 212 4.33 24.82 -5.60
N GLU A 213 5.49 25.24 -6.06
CA GLU A 213 5.85 25.24 -7.47
C GLU A 213 6.61 23.97 -7.85
N ASN A 214 6.49 23.55 -9.11
CA ASN A 214 7.20 22.41 -9.64
C ASN A 214 8.72 22.69 -9.76
N PRO A 215 9.58 22.01 -8.98
CA PRO A 215 11.03 22.15 -9.10
C PRO A 215 11.64 21.33 -10.26
N PHE A 216 10.87 20.40 -10.86
CA PHE A 216 11.36 19.44 -11.86
C PHE A 216 11.04 19.89 -13.29
N LYS A 217 11.36 21.15 -13.63
CA LYS A 217 11.01 21.76 -14.94
C LYS A 217 11.65 21.02 -16.12
N SER A 218 12.84 20.40 -15.93
CA SER A 218 13.55 19.69 -16.99
C SER A 218 12.86 18.42 -17.50
N ILE A 219 11.96 17.85 -16.70
CA ILE A 219 11.21 16.63 -17.05
C ILE A 219 9.69 16.86 -17.07
N GLN A 220 9.24 18.12 -16.96
CA GLN A 220 7.82 18.45 -16.82
C GLN A 220 6.96 17.98 -18.02
N ASN A 221 7.54 17.97 -19.22
CA ASN A 221 6.84 17.65 -20.46
C ASN A 221 7.20 16.25 -21.00
N VAL A 222 7.79 15.40 -20.16
CA VAL A 222 8.10 14.03 -20.54
C VAL A 222 6.82 13.24 -20.72
N HIS A 223 6.72 12.51 -21.82
CA HIS A 223 5.58 11.61 -22.02
C HIS A 223 5.58 10.53 -20.94
N LYS A 224 4.44 10.41 -20.27
CA LYS A 224 4.17 9.42 -19.21
C LYS A 224 2.86 8.73 -19.49
N GLU A 225 2.85 7.40 -19.39
CA GLU A 225 1.63 6.61 -19.45
C GLU A 225 1.74 5.33 -18.59
N VAL A 226 0.64 4.90 -18.01
CA VAL A 226 0.54 3.59 -17.36
C VAL A 226 0.17 2.57 -18.43
N ILE A 227 1.10 1.67 -18.72
CA ILE A 227 0.86 0.56 -19.67
C ILE A 227 0.39 -0.68 -18.92
N LYS A 228 -0.52 -1.44 -19.53
CA LYS A 228 -1.02 -2.71 -19.01
C LYS A 228 -0.71 -3.80 -20.04
N TYR A 229 -0.21 -4.92 -19.54
CA TYR A 229 0.17 -6.06 -20.37
C TYR A 229 -0.06 -7.37 -19.58
N LYS A 230 0.13 -8.51 -20.23
CA LYS A 230 -0.07 -9.81 -19.58
C LYS A 230 1.18 -10.65 -19.65
N ARG A 231 1.43 -11.40 -18.58
CA ARG A 231 2.36 -12.52 -18.58
C ARG A 231 1.75 -13.71 -19.28
N ASP A 232 2.57 -14.62 -19.80
CA ASP A 232 2.12 -15.79 -20.58
C ASP A 232 1.13 -16.71 -19.81
N ASP A 233 1.17 -16.70 -18.48
CA ASP A 233 0.24 -17.45 -17.62
C ASP A 233 -1.07 -16.69 -17.29
N GLY A 234 -1.30 -15.53 -17.95
CA GLY A 234 -2.50 -14.74 -17.89
C GLY A 234 -2.54 -13.71 -16.75
N ILE A 235 -1.49 -13.58 -15.92
CA ILE A 235 -1.44 -12.56 -14.87
C ILE A 235 -1.34 -11.18 -15.50
N ASP A 236 -2.22 -10.27 -15.07
CA ASP A 236 -2.19 -8.86 -15.47
C ASP A 236 -0.99 -8.16 -14.83
N LEU A 237 -0.24 -7.44 -15.64
CA LEU A 237 0.93 -6.66 -15.24
C LEU A 237 0.76 -5.21 -15.68
N SER A 238 1.52 -4.32 -15.04
CA SER A 238 1.54 -2.91 -15.41
C SER A 238 2.91 -2.29 -15.13
N GLY A 239 3.12 -1.10 -15.68
CA GLY A 239 4.29 -0.28 -15.40
C GLY A 239 4.02 1.15 -15.86
N THR A 240 4.75 2.12 -15.31
CA THR A 240 4.69 3.51 -15.77
C THR A 240 5.79 3.74 -16.78
N LEU A 241 5.40 3.91 -18.04
CA LEU A 241 6.30 4.17 -19.16
C LEU A 241 6.59 5.65 -19.27
N TYR A 242 7.89 6.00 -19.37
CA TYR A 242 8.38 7.33 -19.68
C TYR A 242 9.21 7.28 -20.97
N LEU A 243 8.94 8.18 -21.90
CA LEU A 243 9.76 8.34 -23.11
C LEU A 243 10.83 9.43 -22.88
N PRO A 244 11.94 9.42 -23.64
CA PRO A 244 12.98 10.44 -23.50
C PRO A 244 12.46 11.86 -23.69
N VAL A 245 13.14 12.82 -23.08
CA VAL A 245 12.83 14.25 -23.28
C VAL A 245 12.92 14.59 -24.78
N GLY A 246 11.85 15.19 -25.31
CA GLY A 246 11.79 15.58 -26.73
C GLY A 246 11.59 14.44 -27.73
N TYR A 247 11.27 13.22 -27.24
CA TYR A 247 11.04 12.08 -28.13
C TYR A 247 9.82 12.31 -29.05
N ASP A 248 10.05 12.16 -30.36
CA ASP A 248 8.98 12.19 -31.35
C ASP A 248 8.34 10.79 -31.48
N LYS A 249 7.13 10.63 -30.99
CA LYS A 249 6.39 9.37 -31.08
C LYS A 249 6.11 8.93 -32.54
N ALA A 250 6.05 9.85 -33.46
CA ALA A 250 5.80 9.54 -34.88
C ALA A 250 7.02 8.89 -35.54
N SER A 251 8.23 9.20 -35.08
CA SER A 251 9.46 8.63 -35.59
C SER A 251 9.60 7.14 -35.31
N LYS A 252 9.04 6.69 -34.19
CA LYS A 252 9.23 5.33 -33.63
C LYS A 252 10.70 4.89 -33.63
N GLU A 253 11.59 5.83 -33.34
CA GLU A 253 12.99 5.53 -33.11
C GLU A 253 13.16 4.62 -31.94
N LYS A 254 13.89 3.51 -32.13
CA LYS A 254 14.11 2.53 -31.05
C LYS A 254 15.22 2.99 -30.11
N MET A 255 14.85 3.23 -28.84
CA MET A 255 15.73 3.77 -27.81
C MET A 255 16.22 2.69 -26.85
N PRO A 256 17.34 2.90 -26.14
CA PRO A 256 17.68 2.06 -25.00
C PRO A 256 16.63 2.22 -23.88
N MET A 257 16.39 1.15 -23.11
CA MET A 257 15.41 1.14 -22.03
C MET A 257 16.01 0.71 -20.70
N ILE A 258 15.52 1.29 -19.60
CA ILE A 258 15.76 0.83 -18.23
C ILE A 258 14.42 0.39 -17.64
N ILE A 259 14.37 -0.84 -17.13
CA ILE A 259 13.25 -1.34 -16.34
C ILE A 259 13.61 -1.23 -14.87
N TRP A 260 12.79 -0.53 -14.08
CA TRP A 260 12.89 -0.50 -12.62
C TRP A 260 11.76 -1.33 -12.03
N ALA A 261 12.11 -2.35 -11.23
CA ALA A 261 11.14 -3.26 -10.63
C ALA A 261 11.57 -3.72 -9.23
N TYR A 262 10.57 -4.18 -8.47
CA TYR A 262 10.72 -4.80 -7.17
C TYR A 262 9.80 -6.03 -7.09
N PRO A 263 10.32 -7.26 -6.94
CA PRO A 263 9.48 -8.46 -6.84
C PRO A 263 8.61 -8.42 -5.59
N THR A 264 7.36 -8.86 -5.74
CA THR A 264 6.42 -8.97 -4.63
C THR A 264 5.81 -10.37 -4.63
N GLU A 265 5.85 -11.03 -3.48
CA GLU A 265 5.33 -12.39 -3.31
C GLU A 265 3.85 -12.38 -2.99
N PHE A 266 3.09 -13.21 -3.70
CA PHE A 266 1.65 -13.40 -3.54
C PHE A 266 1.31 -14.89 -3.32
N LYS A 267 0.19 -15.14 -2.65
CA LYS A 267 -0.41 -16.49 -2.50
C LYS A 267 -1.69 -16.65 -3.33
N ASP A 268 -2.03 -15.64 -4.14
CA ASP A 268 -3.22 -15.62 -4.98
C ASP A 268 -2.97 -14.82 -6.27
N LYS A 269 -3.34 -15.42 -7.42
CA LYS A 269 -3.19 -14.80 -8.75
C LYS A 269 -4.09 -13.56 -8.92
N SER A 270 -5.28 -13.56 -8.33
CA SER A 270 -6.22 -12.45 -8.47
C SER A 270 -5.72 -11.17 -7.79
N THR A 271 -5.01 -11.30 -6.67
CA THR A 271 -4.40 -10.17 -5.97
C THR A 271 -3.09 -9.73 -6.63
N ALA A 272 -2.34 -10.68 -7.20
CA ALA A 272 -1.07 -10.41 -7.89
C ALA A 272 -1.22 -9.54 -9.15
N GLY A 273 -2.38 -9.61 -9.82
CA GLY A 273 -2.69 -8.83 -11.01
C GLY A 273 -3.39 -7.49 -10.75
N GLN A 274 -3.55 -7.09 -9.49
CA GLN A 274 -4.20 -5.82 -9.16
C GLN A 274 -3.27 -4.63 -9.44
N ASN A 275 -3.82 -3.59 -10.08
CA ASN A 275 -3.09 -2.38 -10.41
C ASN A 275 -3.32 -1.28 -9.37
N THR A 276 -2.23 -0.70 -8.88
CA THR A 276 -2.23 0.45 -7.94
C THR A 276 -1.64 1.72 -8.55
N GLN A 277 -1.29 1.71 -9.82
CA GLN A 277 -0.74 2.88 -10.52
C GLN A 277 -1.87 3.84 -10.92
N ASN A 278 -1.60 5.13 -10.82
CA ASN A 278 -2.54 6.18 -11.22
C ASN A 278 -1.90 7.04 -12.34
N PRO A 279 -2.48 7.10 -13.55
CA PRO A 279 -1.91 7.87 -14.66
C PRO A 279 -1.81 9.37 -14.35
N ASN A 280 -2.63 9.87 -13.43
CA ASN A 280 -2.64 11.27 -13.00
C ASN A 280 -1.66 11.57 -11.87
N GLU A 281 -0.85 10.62 -11.43
CA GLU A 281 0.17 10.86 -10.42
C GLU A 281 1.24 11.80 -10.96
N PHE A 282 1.64 12.82 -10.18
CA PHE A 282 2.76 13.68 -10.54
C PHE A 282 4.07 12.87 -10.50
N THR A 283 4.95 13.09 -11.47
CA THR A 283 6.27 12.46 -11.48
C THR A 283 7.19 13.20 -10.52
N TYR A 284 7.37 12.62 -9.33
CA TYR A 284 8.25 13.16 -8.29
C TYR A 284 9.55 12.33 -8.22
N PRO A 285 10.60 12.67 -9.00
CA PRO A 285 11.83 11.90 -8.99
C PRO A 285 12.63 12.20 -7.70
N TYR A 286 12.88 11.17 -6.93
CA TYR A 286 13.83 11.24 -5.82
C TYR A 286 15.26 10.98 -6.31
N TYR A 287 16.29 11.21 -5.47
CA TYR A 287 17.69 11.13 -5.87
C TYR A 287 18.14 9.78 -6.48
N GLY A 288 17.42 8.70 -6.21
CA GLY A 288 17.67 7.35 -6.76
C GLY A 288 16.72 6.95 -7.89
N SER A 289 15.89 7.86 -8.40
CA SER A 289 14.89 7.55 -9.41
C SER A 289 15.52 7.30 -10.78
N MET A 290 15.11 6.24 -11.44
CA MET A 290 15.50 5.94 -12.82
C MET A 290 14.88 6.93 -13.82
N VAL A 291 13.82 7.63 -13.45
CA VAL A 291 13.15 8.60 -14.33
C VAL A 291 14.08 9.71 -14.83
N TYR A 292 15.14 10.06 -14.09
CA TYR A 292 16.15 11.02 -14.58
C TYR A 292 16.85 10.61 -15.88
N TRP A 293 16.92 9.32 -16.19
CA TRP A 293 17.56 8.82 -17.40
C TRP A 293 16.81 9.19 -18.68
N VAL A 294 15.55 9.65 -18.59
CA VAL A 294 14.82 10.19 -19.76
C VAL A 294 15.53 11.40 -20.35
N SER A 295 16.27 12.17 -19.56
CA SER A 295 17.10 13.30 -20.01
C SER A 295 18.36 12.86 -20.74
N LYS A 296 18.70 11.57 -20.71
CA LYS A 296 19.85 10.95 -21.36
C LYS A 296 19.46 10.06 -22.55
N GLY A 297 18.21 10.16 -23.01
CA GLY A 297 17.72 9.43 -24.17
C GLY A 297 17.29 7.99 -23.87
N TYR A 298 17.02 7.65 -22.60
CA TYR A 298 16.50 6.33 -22.26
C TYR A 298 14.98 6.35 -22.14
N VAL A 299 14.33 5.32 -22.65
CA VAL A 299 13.00 4.92 -22.22
C VAL A 299 13.11 4.37 -20.81
N VAL A 300 12.20 4.72 -19.92
CA VAL A 300 12.15 4.16 -18.56
C VAL A 300 10.80 3.50 -18.32
N LEU A 301 10.79 2.23 -17.97
CA LEU A 301 9.63 1.53 -17.44
C LEU A 301 9.78 1.44 -15.92
N ASP A 302 9.15 2.38 -15.23
CA ASP A 302 9.24 2.54 -13.78
C ASP A 302 8.11 1.79 -13.08
N ASP A 303 8.39 1.29 -11.86
CA ASP A 303 7.45 0.52 -11.03
C ASP A 303 6.77 -0.62 -11.83
N ALA A 304 7.58 -1.33 -12.63
CA ALA A 304 7.09 -2.47 -13.41
C ALA A 304 6.66 -3.60 -12.47
N SER A 305 5.44 -4.13 -12.66
CA SER A 305 4.89 -5.20 -11.84
C SER A 305 5.66 -6.50 -12.03
N PHE A 306 6.25 -7.03 -10.94
CA PHE A 306 7.00 -8.28 -10.92
C PHE A 306 6.46 -9.23 -9.83
N PRO A 307 5.21 -9.69 -9.95
CA PRO A 307 4.62 -10.62 -8.99
C PRO A 307 5.25 -12.00 -9.09
N ILE A 308 5.50 -12.58 -7.93
CA ILE A 308 5.92 -13.97 -7.74
C ILE A 308 4.79 -14.68 -6.98
N VAL A 309 4.15 -15.65 -7.59
CA VAL A 309 2.92 -16.23 -7.06
C VAL A 309 3.13 -17.69 -6.72
N GLY A 310 2.82 -18.07 -5.47
CA GLY A 310 2.67 -19.45 -5.04
C GLY A 310 1.19 -19.73 -4.77
N VAL A 311 0.65 -20.78 -5.37
CA VAL A 311 -0.76 -21.14 -5.22
C VAL A 311 -0.92 -22.40 -4.38
N GLY A 312 -1.84 -22.39 -3.42
CA GLY A 312 -2.09 -23.54 -2.54
C GLY A 312 -0.87 -23.84 -1.65
N THR A 313 -0.31 -25.04 -1.79
CA THR A 313 0.86 -25.50 -1.05
C THR A 313 2.19 -25.03 -1.64
N GLU A 314 2.18 -24.50 -2.88
CA GLU A 314 3.40 -23.96 -3.50
C GLU A 314 3.79 -22.64 -2.81
N GLU A 315 5.08 -22.50 -2.53
CA GLU A 315 5.64 -21.22 -2.09
C GLU A 315 6.05 -20.38 -3.30
N PRO A 316 5.95 -19.02 -3.21
CA PRO A 316 6.33 -18.14 -4.31
C PRO A 316 7.75 -18.42 -4.83
N ASN A 317 8.67 -18.78 -3.92
CA ASN A 317 10.07 -19.05 -4.24
C ASN A 317 10.32 -20.38 -4.99
N ASP A 318 9.36 -21.31 -5.03
CA ASP A 318 9.53 -22.58 -5.74
C ASP A 318 9.70 -22.39 -7.26
N SER A 319 9.08 -21.33 -7.80
CA SER A 319 9.17 -20.99 -9.23
C SER A 319 9.69 -19.57 -9.48
N PHE A 320 10.42 -18.99 -8.52
CA PHE A 320 10.89 -17.60 -8.52
C PHE A 320 11.55 -17.17 -9.83
N ARG A 321 12.61 -17.89 -10.28
CA ARG A 321 13.37 -17.56 -11.49
C ARG A 321 12.52 -17.60 -12.75
N LYS A 322 11.68 -18.63 -12.91
CA LYS A 322 10.77 -18.77 -14.05
C LYS A 322 9.81 -17.56 -14.12
N GLN A 323 9.25 -17.17 -12.99
CA GLN A 323 8.32 -16.04 -12.92
C GLN A 323 9.01 -14.70 -13.15
N LEU A 324 10.23 -14.51 -12.62
CA LEU A 324 11.03 -13.31 -12.91
C LEU A 324 11.27 -13.13 -14.42
N VAL A 325 11.74 -14.18 -15.09
CA VAL A 325 12.00 -14.15 -16.54
C VAL A 325 10.71 -13.89 -17.32
N GLY A 326 9.59 -14.50 -16.91
CA GLY A 326 8.28 -14.26 -17.51
C GLY A 326 7.81 -12.81 -17.36
N ASN A 327 7.96 -12.21 -16.17
CA ASN A 327 7.64 -10.80 -15.92
C ASN A 327 8.50 -9.88 -16.80
N ALA A 328 9.80 -10.11 -16.84
CA ALA A 328 10.76 -9.33 -17.61
C ALA A 328 10.46 -9.39 -19.11
N LYS A 329 10.23 -10.60 -19.64
CA LYS A 329 9.87 -10.81 -21.04
C LYS A 329 8.60 -10.07 -21.41
N ALA A 330 7.54 -10.21 -20.61
CA ALA A 330 6.27 -9.55 -20.87
C ALA A 330 6.39 -8.02 -20.86
N ALA A 331 7.20 -7.45 -19.95
CA ALA A 331 7.46 -6.01 -19.88
C ALA A 331 8.20 -5.51 -21.14
N ILE A 332 9.25 -6.22 -21.57
CA ILE A 332 10.02 -5.88 -22.77
C ILE A 332 9.14 -6.00 -24.02
N ASP A 333 8.39 -7.09 -24.15
CA ASP A 333 7.52 -7.34 -25.30
C ASP A 333 6.44 -6.25 -25.44
N ALA A 334 5.87 -5.80 -24.32
CA ALA A 334 4.87 -4.73 -24.31
C ALA A 334 5.43 -3.41 -24.90
N VAL A 335 6.62 -2.98 -24.46
CA VAL A 335 7.22 -1.73 -24.94
C VAL A 335 7.76 -1.86 -26.39
N ASP A 336 8.26 -3.05 -26.75
CA ASP A 336 8.71 -3.32 -28.13
C ASP A 336 7.54 -3.29 -29.13
N GLN A 337 6.38 -3.85 -28.78
CA GLN A 337 5.16 -3.77 -29.60
C GLN A 337 4.70 -2.33 -29.83
N MET A 338 4.96 -1.43 -28.88
CA MET A 338 4.72 0.01 -29.04
C MET A 338 5.73 0.68 -29.98
N GLY A 339 6.87 0.02 -30.29
CA GLY A 339 7.89 0.47 -31.20
C GLY A 339 8.98 1.36 -30.59
N TYR A 340 9.06 1.47 -29.26
CA TYR A 340 9.93 2.44 -28.59
C TYR A 340 11.29 1.88 -28.15
N VAL A 341 11.47 0.56 -28.06
CA VAL A 341 12.68 -0.05 -27.48
C VAL A 341 13.55 -0.78 -28.49
N ASP A 342 14.87 -0.60 -28.35
CA ASP A 342 15.87 -1.50 -28.93
C ASP A 342 16.09 -2.67 -27.97
N ARG A 343 15.58 -3.86 -28.30
CA ARG A 343 15.68 -5.06 -27.45
C ARG A 343 17.11 -5.46 -27.07
N LYS A 344 18.10 -5.01 -27.85
CA LYS A 344 19.51 -5.27 -27.57
C LYS A 344 20.11 -4.30 -26.56
N LYS A 345 19.36 -3.26 -26.18
CA LYS A 345 19.82 -2.19 -25.27
C LYS A 345 18.87 -2.02 -24.10
N VAL A 346 18.44 -3.14 -23.51
CA VAL A 346 17.59 -3.12 -22.32
C VAL A 346 18.42 -3.39 -21.08
N ALA A 347 18.27 -2.54 -20.07
CA ALA A 347 18.85 -2.72 -18.74
C ALA A 347 17.75 -2.99 -17.71
N VAL A 348 18.06 -3.75 -16.66
CA VAL A 348 17.21 -3.96 -15.51
C VAL A 348 17.84 -3.36 -14.26
N ALA A 349 17.03 -2.72 -13.42
CA ALA A 349 17.48 -2.07 -12.20
C ALA A 349 16.55 -2.39 -11.02
N GLY A 350 17.10 -2.48 -9.81
CA GLY A 350 16.33 -2.74 -8.61
C GLY A 350 17.13 -2.56 -7.33
N HIS A 351 16.41 -2.29 -6.24
CA HIS A 351 16.99 -2.09 -4.91
C HIS A 351 16.64 -3.26 -3.98
N SER A 352 17.52 -3.65 -3.06
CA SER A 352 17.27 -4.69 -2.05
C SER A 352 16.85 -6.02 -2.70
N TYR A 353 15.63 -6.49 -2.49
CA TYR A 353 15.08 -7.67 -3.18
C TYR A 353 15.02 -7.49 -4.71
N GLY A 354 14.90 -6.22 -5.19
CA GLY A 354 15.09 -5.87 -6.59
C GLY A 354 16.53 -6.07 -7.07
N ALA A 355 17.56 -5.86 -6.23
CA ALA A 355 18.95 -6.18 -6.58
C ALA A 355 19.16 -7.70 -6.73
N PHE A 356 18.56 -8.50 -5.84
CA PHE A 356 18.53 -9.97 -5.97
C PHE A 356 17.85 -10.40 -7.28
N MET A 357 16.74 -9.76 -7.64
CA MET A 357 16.08 -9.95 -8.92
C MET A 357 17.02 -9.68 -10.09
N VAL A 358 17.73 -8.53 -10.08
CA VAL A 358 18.68 -8.14 -11.14
C VAL A 358 19.75 -9.23 -11.34
N ALA A 359 20.38 -9.69 -10.25
CA ALA A 359 21.40 -10.73 -10.31
C ALA A 359 20.85 -12.04 -10.93
N ASN A 360 19.63 -12.45 -10.53
CA ASN A 360 18.99 -13.64 -11.09
C ASN A 360 18.63 -13.49 -12.58
N LEU A 361 18.13 -12.33 -13.01
CA LEU A 361 17.77 -12.08 -14.40
C LEU A 361 18.99 -12.08 -15.31
N LEU A 362 20.10 -11.47 -14.90
CA LEU A 362 21.35 -11.46 -15.67
C LEU A 362 22.00 -12.85 -15.77
N SER A 363 21.83 -13.69 -14.75
CA SER A 363 22.43 -15.04 -14.70
C SER A 363 21.56 -16.10 -15.39
N HIS A 364 20.27 -15.85 -15.61
CA HIS A 364 19.33 -16.87 -16.07
C HIS A 364 18.47 -16.43 -17.28
N SER A 365 18.85 -15.34 -17.94
CA SER A 365 18.21 -14.90 -19.19
C SER A 365 19.15 -14.07 -20.04
N ASP A 366 18.89 -14.01 -21.34
CA ASP A 366 19.58 -13.17 -22.32
C ASP A 366 18.78 -11.89 -22.65
N LEU A 367 17.86 -11.51 -21.77
CA LEU A 367 16.94 -10.37 -22.01
C LEU A 367 17.60 -9.02 -21.85
N PHE A 368 18.72 -8.95 -21.13
CA PHE A 368 19.30 -7.69 -20.68
C PHE A 368 20.75 -7.52 -21.08
N ALA A 369 21.08 -6.33 -21.57
CA ALA A 369 22.46 -5.92 -21.90
C ALA A 369 23.23 -5.45 -20.65
N ALA A 370 22.52 -4.98 -19.60
CA ALA A 370 23.13 -4.46 -18.38
C ALA A 370 22.18 -4.58 -17.18
N GLY A 371 22.72 -4.50 -15.94
CA GLY A 371 21.96 -4.48 -14.72
C GLY A 371 22.52 -3.52 -13.68
N ILE A 372 21.62 -2.92 -12.88
CA ILE A 372 21.95 -2.04 -11.76
C ILE A 372 21.34 -2.65 -10.49
N ALA A 373 22.17 -3.34 -9.72
CA ALA A 373 21.80 -3.93 -8.42
C ALA A 373 22.21 -2.96 -7.29
N ARG A 374 21.23 -2.50 -6.51
CA ARG A 374 21.45 -1.46 -5.50
C ARG A 374 21.03 -1.90 -4.09
#